data_77dadaf08a3e23076857bdf5ed086eed
#
_entry.id   77dadaf08a3e23076857bdf5ed086eed
#
_cell.length_a   1.000
_cell.length_b   1.000
_cell.length_c   1.000
_cell.angle_alpha   90.00
_cell.angle_beta   90.00
_cell.angle_gamma   90.00
#
_symmetry.space_group_name_H-M   'P 1'
#
loop_
_entity.id
_entity.type
_entity.pdbx_description
1 polymer ?
#
loop_
_entity_poly.entity_id
_entity_poly.type
_entity_poly.pdbx_seq_one_letter_code
_entity_poly.pdbx_strand_id
1 'polypeptide(L)'
;MRKISAALAVTALGAAAILVGLAPASTSGPDYLSVVSSSAKAKQKNQARLSVTTKASIPRHADAFIKSNPVVGFGWVDVATSKGFVVTIHPVIGRDSHQNPRGWHAHRVTLSGGATTPNDFCLASIDASPTAGISIHGKTMRVNVRTSKLPVAPSAFDVTTGFTVQHDAACTSGLAVRVST
;
A
#
# COMPACT_ATOMS: atom_id res chain seq x y z
N MET A 1 -56.78 0.19 62.54
CA MET A 1 -56.96 0.15 61.09
C MET A 1 -55.51 0.30 60.41
N ARG A 2 -54.92 -0.80 60.02
CA ARG A 2 -53.63 -0.84 59.39
C ARG A 2 -53.82 -1.00 57.89
N LYS A 3 -53.32 0.00 57.08
CA LYS A 3 -53.28 -0.07 55.60
C LYS A 3 -52.05 -0.76 55.19
N ILE A 4 -52.15 -1.84 54.46
CA ILE A 4 -51.04 -2.57 53.83
C ILE A 4 -50.97 -2.09 52.41
N SER A 5 -49.85 -1.41 52.07
CA SER A 5 -49.50 -1.02 50.66
C SER A 5 -48.66 -2.09 50.06
N ALA A 6 -49.11 -2.74 49.00
CA ALA A 6 -48.41 -3.69 48.25
C ALA A 6 -47.59 -2.92 47.15
N ALA A 7 -46.29 -3.07 47.17
CA ALA A 7 -45.41 -2.55 46.12
C ALA A 7 -45.22 -3.62 45.02
N LEU A 8 -45.66 -3.30 43.79
CA LEU A 8 -45.36 -4.10 42.60
C LEU A 8 -43.92 -3.79 42.12
N ALA A 9 -43.08 -4.80 42.15
CA ALA A 9 -41.75 -4.73 41.51
C ALA A 9 -41.90 -5.16 40.05
N VAL A 10 -41.69 -4.22 39.14
CA VAL A 10 -41.58 -4.48 37.69
C VAL A 10 -40.12 -4.80 37.36
N THR A 11 -39.86 -6.07 37.10
CA THR A 11 -38.57 -6.54 36.57
C THR A 11 -38.53 -6.31 35.05
N ALA A 12 -37.80 -5.29 34.61
CA ALA A 12 -37.48 -5.09 33.19
C ALA A 12 -36.34 -6.04 32.77
N LEU A 13 -36.68 -7.06 31.98
CA LEU A 13 -35.68 -7.86 31.28
C LEU A 13 -35.11 -7.01 30.13
N GLY A 14 -33.91 -6.49 30.31
CA GLY A 14 -33.14 -5.87 29.24
C GLY A 14 -32.57 -6.93 28.29
N ALA A 15 -33.11 -7.04 27.08
CA ALA A 15 -32.52 -7.81 26.03
C ALA A 15 -31.25 -7.08 25.53
N ALA A 16 -30.04 -7.55 25.91
CA ALA A 16 -28.80 -7.11 25.35
C ALA A 16 -28.67 -7.66 23.92
N ALA A 17 -28.92 -6.82 22.91
CA ALA A 17 -28.60 -7.12 21.52
C ALA A 17 -27.09 -7.13 21.36
N ILE A 18 -26.49 -8.31 21.22
CA ILE A 18 -25.09 -8.45 20.84
C ILE A 18 -24.99 -8.07 19.36
N LEU A 19 -24.59 -6.83 19.09
CA LEU A 19 -24.15 -6.41 17.77
C LEU A 19 -22.82 -7.11 17.50
N VAL A 20 -22.86 -8.26 16.86
CA VAL A 20 -21.69 -8.87 16.22
C VAL A 20 -21.34 -7.95 15.05
N GLY A 21 -20.44 -7.00 15.31
CA GLY A 21 -19.84 -6.20 14.26
C GLY A 21 -19.09 -7.15 13.34
N LEU A 22 -19.62 -7.38 12.13
CA LEU A 22 -18.88 -7.96 11.04
C LEU A 22 -17.74 -6.97 10.73
N ALA A 23 -16.56 -7.23 11.29
CA ALA A 23 -15.34 -6.57 10.83
C ALA A 23 -15.25 -6.82 9.32
N PRO A 24 -15.08 -5.77 8.48
CA PRO A 24 -14.86 -5.98 7.07
C PRO A 24 -13.66 -6.93 6.92
N ALA A 25 -13.85 -8.01 6.17
CA ALA A 25 -12.77 -8.94 5.86
C ALA A 25 -11.68 -8.12 5.19
N SER A 26 -10.58 -7.87 5.91
CA SER A 26 -9.38 -7.31 5.32
C SER A 26 -8.95 -8.31 4.27
N THR A 27 -9.09 -7.98 2.99
CA THR A 27 -8.52 -8.77 1.91
C THR A 27 -7.00 -8.62 2.01
N SER A 28 -6.39 -9.48 2.84
CA SER A 28 -4.95 -9.56 2.91
C SER A 28 -4.45 -9.88 1.51
N GLY A 29 -3.64 -9.01 0.96
CA GLY A 29 -2.97 -9.25 -0.31
C GLY A 29 -2.07 -10.49 -0.23
N PRO A 30 -1.49 -10.92 -1.36
CA PRO A 30 -0.56 -12.05 -1.35
C PRO A 30 0.60 -11.81 -0.37
N ASP A 31 1.04 -12.84 0.33
CA ASP A 31 2.11 -12.77 1.34
C ASP A 31 3.41 -12.10 0.84
N TYR A 32 3.69 -12.16 -0.46
CA TYR A 32 4.83 -11.46 -1.05
C TYR A 32 4.66 -9.93 -1.10
N LEU A 33 3.46 -9.39 -0.88
CA LEU A 33 3.20 -7.94 -0.72
C LEU A 33 3.07 -7.54 0.76
N SER A 34 2.90 -8.50 1.68
CA SER A 34 2.81 -8.23 3.11
C SER A 34 4.18 -7.84 3.68
N VAL A 35 4.36 -6.57 4.00
CA VAL A 35 5.62 -6.00 4.50
C VAL A 35 5.82 -6.36 5.97
N VAL A 36 6.94 -7.01 6.28
CA VAL A 36 7.36 -7.35 7.65
C VAL A 36 8.28 -6.29 8.21
N SER A 37 9.17 -5.75 7.39
CA SER A 37 10.07 -4.67 7.78
C SER A 37 10.49 -3.85 6.58
N SER A 38 10.82 -2.58 6.84
CA SER A 38 11.27 -1.66 5.81
C SER A 38 12.30 -0.68 6.32
N SER A 39 13.02 -0.04 5.41
CA SER A 39 13.88 1.11 5.72
C SER A 39 14.05 2.02 4.53
N ALA A 40 14.26 3.31 4.82
CA ALA A 40 14.67 4.32 3.87
C ALA A 40 15.84 5.10 4.48
N LYS A 41 17.04 4.99 3.92
CA LYS A 41 18.26 5.57 4.50
C LYS A 41 19.07 6.32 3.46
N ALA A 42 19.47 7.54 3.79
CA ALA A 42 20.52 8.24 3.05
C ALA A 42 21.86 7.48 3.19
N LYS A 43 22.62 7.48 2.14
CA LYS A 43 23.97 6.94 2.03
C LYS A 43 24.95 8.01 1.56
N GLN A 44 26.23 7.71 1.63
CA GLN A 44 27.26 8.60 1.10
C GLN A 44 27.07 8.86 -0.42
N LYS A 45 27.69 9.91 -0.94
CA LYS A 45 27.70 10.27 -2.37
C LYS A 45 26.30 10.50 -2.98
N ASN A 46 25.42 11.16 -2.22
CA ASN A 46 24.06 11.48 -2.68
C ASN A 46 23.23 10.25 -3.12
N GLN A 47 23.46 9.12 -2.48
CA GLN A 47 22.70 7.90 -2.68
C GLN A 47 21.70 7.69 -1.54
N ALA A 48 20.62 7.02 -1.83
CA ALA A 48 19.69 6.47 -0.85
C ALA A 48 19.56 4.96 -1.07
N ARG A 49 19.33 4.24 0.03
CA ARG A 49 18.93 2.84 0.02
C ARG A 49 17.58 2.70 0.65
N LEU A 50 16.64 2.20 -0.12
CA LEU A 50 15.33 1.76 0.35
C LEU A 50 15.34 0.23 0.42
N SER A 51 14.68 -0.35 1.39
CA SER A 51 14.53 -1.80 1.47
C SER A 51 13.20 -2.20 2.06
N VAL A 52 12.72 -3.37 1.66
CA VAL A 52 11.52 -4.01 2.18
C VAL A 52 11.78 -5.50 2.32
N THR A 53 11.29 -6.09 3.41
CA THR A 53 11.24 -7.53 3.62
C THR A 53 9.79 -7.95 3.79
N THR A 54 9.39 -9.03 3.14
CA THR A 54 8.01 -9.51 3.05
C THR A 54 7.83 -10.88 3.71
N LYS A 55 6.59 -11.30 3.94
CA LYS A 55 6.27 -12.62 4.52
C LYS A 55 6.71 -13.77 3.61
N ALA A 56 6.53 -13.64 2.29
CA ALA A 56 6.94 -14.64 1.30
C ALA A 56 7.96 -14.09 0.30
N SER A 57 8.57 -14.97 -0.51
CA SER A 57 9.54 -14.58 -1.53
C SER A 57 8.92 -13.68 -2.59
N ILE A 58 9.62 -12.58 -2.90
CA ILE A 58 9.21 -11.61 -3.91
C ILE A 58 9.54 -12.20 -5.30
N PRO A 59 8.54 -12.38 -6.16
CA PRO A 59 8.78 -12.87 -7.52
C PRO A 59 9.60 -11.84 -8.34
N ARG A 60 10.48 -12.35 -9.20
CA ARG A 60 11.41 -11.52 -9.98
C ARG A 60 10.86 -11.12 -11.34
N HIS A 61 9.90 -11.87 -11.87
CA HIS A 61 9.38 -11.71 -13.23
C HIS A 61 7.88 -11.48 -13.23
N ALA A 62 7.40 -10.65 -14.15
CA ALA A 62 6.00 -10.26 -14.28
C ALA A 62 5.05 -11.45 -14.52
N ASP A 63 5.53 -12.51 -15.19
CA ASP A 63 4.71 -13.68 -15.54
C ASP A 63 4.06 -14.37 -14.33
N ALA A 64 4.63 -14.19 -13.13
CA ALA A 64 4.08 -14.71 -11.88
C ALA A 64 2.82 -13.94 -11.40
N PHE A 65 2.56 -12.72 -11.91
CA PHE A 65 1.51 -11.82 -11.40
C PHE A 65 0.40 -11.51 -12.41
N ILE A 66 0.69 -11.63 -13.70
CA ILE A 66 -0.11 -11.05 -14.81
C ILE A 66 -1.56 -11.55 -14.82
N LYS A 67 -1.83 -12.76 -14.32
CA LYS A 67 -3.19 -13.34 -14.37
C LYS A 67 -4.14 -12.78 -13.31
N SER A 68 -3.62 -12.30 -12.18
CA SER A 68 -4.45 -11.89 -11.04
C SER A 68 -4.36 -10.41 -10.68
N ASN A 69 -3.20 -9.78 -10.88
CA ASN A 69 -2.97 -8.37 -10.55
C ASN A 69 -2.01 -7.77 -11.57
N PRO A 70 -2.51 -6.97 -12.51
CA PRO A 70 -1.71 -6.45 -13.63
C PRO A 70 -0.61 -5.48 -13.18
N VAL A 71 -0.76 -4.82 -12.03
CA VAL A 71 0.26 -3.93 -11.44
C VAL A 71 0.37 -4.21 -9.96
N VAL A 72 1.57 -4.60 -9.52
CA VAL A 72 1.89 -4.78 -8.10
C VAL A 72 3.17 -4.03 -7.76
N GLY A 73 3.34 -3.65 -6.50
CA GLY A 73 4.53 -2.91 -6.12
C GLY A 73 4.74 -2.74 -4.63
N PHE A 74 5.83 -2.03 -4.31
CA PHE A 74 6.14 -1.52 -2.99
C PHE A 74 6.29 -0.01 -3.05
N GLY A 75 5.69 0.69 -2.09
CA GLY A 75 5.72 2.13 -1.97
C GLY A 75 6.34 2.60 -0.66
N TRP A 76 7.19 3.60 -0.73
CA TRP A 76 7.65 4.44 0.36
C TRP A 76 6.96 5.78 0.20
N VAL A 77 6.12 6.15 1.14
CA VAL A 77 5.21 7.31 1.05
C VAL A 77 5.47 8.28 2.19
N ASP A 78 5.53 9.53 1.87
CA ASP A 78 5.38 10.65 2.80
C ASP A 78 3.90 11.06 2.78
N VAL A 79 3.20 10.74 3.85
CA VAL A 79 1.75 10.99 3.97
C VAL A 79 1.45 12.48 4.00
N ALA A 80 2.33 13.27 4.63
CA ALA A 80 2.12 14.71 4.77
C ALA A 80 2.08 15.45 3.42
N THR A 81 2.89 15.02 2.45
CA THR A 81 2.91 15.62 1.11
C THR A 81 2.19 14.77 0.06
N SER A 82 1.70 13.59 0.45
CA SER A 82 1.08 12.60 -0.46
C SER A 82 1.99 12.17 -1.61
N LYS A 83 3.31 12.26 -1.42
CA LYS A 83 4.32 11.89 -2.42
C LYS A 83 4.93 10.54 -2.10
N GLY A 84 5.08 9.73 -3.14
CA GLY A 84 5.63 8.40 -3.02
C GLY A 84 6.76 8.12 -4.00
N PHE A 85 7.69 7.27 -3.55
CA PHE A 85 8.60 6.55 -4.40
C PHE A 85 8.17 5.09 -4.43
N VAL A 86 7.77 4.60 -5.60
CA VAL A 86 7.25 3.25 -5.75
C VAL A 86 8.13 2.43 -6.67
N VAL A 87 8.19 1.14 -6.42
CA VAL A 87 8.83 0.15 -7.29
C VAL A 87 7.76 -0.84 -7.69
N THR A 88 7.49 -0.92 -8.97
CA THR A 88 6.40 -1.72 -9.54
C THR A 88 6.92 -2.75 -10.52
N ILE A 89 6.09 -3.77 -10.74
CA ILE A 89 6.20 -4.68 -11.86
C ILE A 89 4.83 -4.82 -12.50
N HIS A 90 4.77 -4.73 -13.82
CA HIS A 90 3.52 -4.84 -14.58
C HIS A 90 3.83 -5.27 -16.03
N PRO A 91 2.84 -5.80 -16.78
CA PRO A 91 2.98 -6.00 -18.22
C PRO A 91 3.16 -4.65 -18.91
N VAL A 92 3.60 -4.70 -20.15
CA VAL A 92 3.85 -3.51 -20.99
C VAL A 92 2.63 -2.59 -21.01
N ILE A 93 2.72 -1.49 -20.27
CA ILE A 93 1.72 -0.42 -20.24
C ILE A 93 2.45 0.90 -20.47
N GLY A 94 2.22 1.54 -21.64
CA GLY A 94 2.77 2.86 -21.95
C GLY A 94 4.28 2.93 -22.11
N ARG A 95 4.87 4.12 -21.85
CA ARG A 95 6.30 4.43 -22.06
C ARG A 95 7.25 3.66 -21.14
N ASP A 96 6.81 3.29 -19.96
CA ASP A 96 7.67 2.67 -18.95
C ASP A 96 8.11 1.26 -19.34
N SER A 97 7.33 0.61 -20.19
CA SER A 97 7.66 -0.67 -20.80
C SER A 97 8.97 -0.68 -21.60
N HIS A 98 9.42 0.46 -22.10
CA HIS A 98 10.66 0.55 -22.87
C HIS A 98 11.92 0.47 -21.99
N GLN A 99 11.85 0.85 -20.72
CA GLN A 99 13.01 0.81 -19.81
C GLN A 99 13.24 -0.58 -19.22
N ASN A 100 12.19 -1.28 -18.85
CA ASN A 100 12.27 -2.64 -18.29
C ASN A 100 10.90 -3.36 -18.39
N PRO A 101 10.51 -3.83 -19.59
CA PRO A 101 9.16 -4.28 -19.89
C PRO A 101 8.68 -5.51 -19.09
N ARG A 102 9.60 -6.22 -18.43
CA ARG A 102 9.30 -7.44 -17.66
C ARG A 102 9.93 -7.47 -16.28
N GLY A 103 10.52 -6.37 -15.87
CA GLY A 103 11.25 -6.26 -14.62
C GLY A 103 10.70 -5.20 -13.69
N TRP A 104 11.16 -5.24 -12.45
CA TRP A 104 10.88 -4.23 -11.47
C TRP A 104 11.54 -2.90 -11.87
N HIS A 105 10.76 -1.81 -11.80
CA HIS A 105 11.21 -0.46 -12.13
C HIS A 105 10.56 0.55 -11.19
N ALA A 106 11.10 1.77 -11.15
CA ALA A 106 10.73 2.77 -10.16
C ALA A 106 9.95 3.94 -10.78
N HIS A 107 9.02 4.50 -9.97
CA HIS A 107 8.31 5.73 -10.27
C HIS A 107 8.31 6.67 -9.07
N ARG A 108 8.22 7.98 -9.35
CA ARG A 108 7.74 8.96 -8.39
C ARG A 108 6.26 9.19 -8.67
N VAL A 109 5.45 9.20 -7.62
CA VAL A 109 4.01 9.33 -7.73
C VAL A 109 3.49 10.38 -6.77
N THR A 110 2.37 10.98 -7.12
CA THR A 110 1.52 11.74 -6.21
C THR A 110 0.24 10.95 -6.00
N LEU A 111 -0.17 10.84 -4.74
CA LEU A 111 -1.39 10.16 -4.33
C LEU A 111 -2.43 11.20 -3.90
N SER A 112 -3.71 10.81 -3.89
CA SER A 112 -4.79 11.62 -3.31
C SER A 112 -5.81 10.69 -2.63
N GLY A 113 -6.63 11.26 -1.76
CA GLY A 113 -7.80 10.56 -1.23
C GLY A 113 -8.91 10.44 -2.27
N GLY A 114 -10.03 9.83 -1.86
CA GLY A 114 -11.26 9.76 -2.68
C GLY A 114 -11.46 8.45 -3.44
N ALA A 115 -10.61 7.43 -3.23
CA ALA A 115 -10.88 6.09 -3.71
C ALA A 115 -12.16 5.51 -3.08
N THR A 116 -12.88 4.67 -3.81
CA THR A 116 -14.15 4.06 -3.36
C THR A 116 -13.95 3.18 -2.13
N THR A 117 -12.84 2.44 -2.08
CA THR A 117 -12.52 1.57 -0.94
C THR A 117 -11.83 2.37 0.16
N PRO A 118 -12.30 2.31 1.42
CA PRO A 118 -11.60 2.92 2.55
C PRO A 118 -10.14 2.44 2.66
N ASN A 119 -9.23 3.35 2.98
CA ASN A 119 -7.78 3.14 3.09
C ASN A 119 -7.05 2.89 1.75
N ASP A 120 -7.75 2.87 0.61
CA ASP A 120 -7.12 2.96 -0.70
C ASP A 120 -6.86 4.43 -1.06
N PHE A 121 -5.92 4.66 -1.97
CA PHE A 121 -5.56 5.99 -2.46
C PHE A 121 -5.78 6.06 -3.97
N CYS A 122 -6.18 7.21 -4.46
CA CYS A 122 -6.14 7.48 -5.89
C CYS A 122 -4.69 7.72 -6.34
N LEU A 123 -4.29 7.15 -7.45
CA LEU A 123 -3.06 7.54 -8.15
C LEU A 123 -3.33 8.86 -8.89
N ALA A 124 -2.93 9.98 -8.31
CA ALA A 124 -3.17 11.29 -8.91
C ALA A 124 -2.27 11.52 -10.14
N SER A 125 -0.98 11.19 -10.03
CA SER A 125 -0.03 11.29 -11.14
C SER A 125 1.16 10.34 -11.00
N ILE A 126 1.80 10.04 -12.14
CA ILE A 126 3.15 9.49 -12.22
C ILE A 126 4.07 10.65 -12.64
N ASP A 127 4.83 11.18 -11.67
CA ASP A 127 5.62 12.40 -11.87
C ASP A 127 6.92 12.16 -12.62
N ALA A 128 7.50 10.98 -12.44
CA ALA A 128 8.72 10.55 -13.13
C ALA A 128 8.95 9.04 -12.99
N SER A 129 9.77 8.49 -13.90
CA SER A 129 10.27 7.11 -13.86
C SER A 129 11.79 7.09 -13.75
N PRO A 130 12.34 7.30 -12.53
CA PRO A 130 13.78 7.38 -12.33
C PRO A 130 14.45 6.01 -12.43
N THR A 131 15.66 5.99 -12.99
CA THR A 131 16.49 4.79 -12.94
C THR A 131 16.91 4.50 -11.50
N ALA A 132 16.73 3.26 -11.07
CA ALA A 132 17.10 2.75 -9.76
C ALA A 132 17.75 1.36 -9.89
N GLY A 133 18.73 1.07 -9.06
CA GLY A 133 19.30 -0.27 -8.95
C GLY A 133 18.45 -1.13 -8.02
N ILE A 134 17.66 -2.04 -8.58
CA ILE A 134 16.76 -2.91 -7.85
C ILE A 134 17.36 -4.32 -7.78
N SER A 135 17.43 -4.87 -6.58
CA SER A 135 17.87 -6.25 -6.34
C SER A 135 16.92 -6.98 -5.42
N ILE A 136 16.63 -8.24 -5.73
CA ILE A 136 15.71 -9.10 -4.97
C ILE A 136 16.45 -10.39 -4.58
N HIS A 137 16.43 -10.69 -3.29
CA HIS A 137 17.00 -11.90 -2.70
C HIS A 137 15.95 -12.54 -1.77
N GLY A 138 15.26 -13.54 -2.29
CA GLY A 138 14.17 -14.21 -1.58
C GLY A 138 13.07 -13.22 -1.16
N LYS A 139 12.93 -13.00 0.13
CA LYS A 139 11.92 -12.12 0.75
C LYS A 139 12.32 -10.63 0.78
N THR A 140 13.53 -10.28 0.38
CA THR A 140 14.03 -8.91 0.54
C THR A 140 14.26 -8.25 -0.82
N MET A 141 13.69 -7.06 -1.01
CA MET A 141 14.02 -6.14 -2.08
C MET A 141 14.89 -5.00 -1.52
N ARG A 142 15.92 -4.62 -2.28
CA ARG A 142 16.75 -3.44 -2.04
C ARG A 142 16.76 -2.55 -3.26
N VAL A 143 16.63 -1.26 -3.04
CA VAL A 143 16.60 -0.25 -4.08
C VAL A 143 17.67 0.78 -3.77
N ASN A 144 18.62 0.96 -4.69
CA ASN A 144 19.63 2.01 -4.62
C ASN A 144 19.28 3.08 -5.66
N VAL A 145 19.17 4.32 -5.21
CA VAL A 145 18.75 5.45 -6.05
C VAL A 145 19.48 6.72 -5.60
N ARG A 146 19.72 7.66 -6.51
CA ARG A 146 20.23 8.99 -6.13
C ARG A 146 19.18 9.73 -5.31
N THR A 147 19.57 10.40 -4.23
CA THR A 147 18.64 11.17 -3.37
C THR A 147 17.87 12.23 -4.14
N SER A 148 18.48 12.86 -5.16
CA SER A 148 17.82 13.83 -6.05
C SER A 148 16.71 13.24 -6.94
N LYS A 149 16.62 11.92 -7.01
CA LYS A 149 15.57 11.19 -7.74
C LYS A 149 14.41 10.76 -6.86
N LEU A 150 14.50 10.93 -5.54
CA LEU A 150 13.39 10.73 -4.62
C LEU A 150 12.47 11.97 -4.61
N PRO A 151 11.18 11.80 -4.34
CA PRO A 151 10.25 12.95 -4.24
C PRO A 151 10.45 13.76 -2.95
N VAL A 152 10.98 13.12 -1.91
CA VAL A 152 11.27 13.70 -0.59
C VAL A 152 12.58 13.11 -0.03
N ALA A 153 13.07 13.65 1.07
CA ALA A 153 14.23 13.07 1.77
C ALA A 153 13.90 11.64 2.25
N PRO A 154 14.87 10.71 2.29
CA PRO A 154 14.63 9.35 2.76
C PRO A 154 14.02 9.26 4.16
N SER A 155 14.35 10.20 5.04
CA SER A 155 13.82 10.28 6.40
C SER A 155 12.37 10.79 6.49
N ALA A 156 11.82 11.32 5.41
CA ALA A 156 10.44 11.79 5.36
C ALA A 156 9.44 10.69 4.99
N PHE A 157 9.92 9.54 4.51
CA PHE A 157 9.03 8.41 4.28
C PHE A 157 8.60 7.80 5.61
N ASP A 158 7.33 7.91 5.92
CA ASP A 158 6.70 7.44 7.16
C ASP A 158 5.92 6.13 6.99
N VAL A 159 5.50 5.81 5.76
CA VAL A 159 4.80 4.57 5.44
C VAL A 159 5.53 3.79 4.36
N THR A 160 5.64 2.46 4.57
CA THR A 160 6.09 1.52 3.53
C THR A 160 5.10 0.37 3.44
N THR A 161 4.60 0.11 2.24
CA THR A 161 3.61 -0.93 2.02
C THR A 161 3.78 -1.63 0.68
N GLY A 162 3.32 -2.88 0.60
CA GLY A 162 3.00 -3.51 -0.66
C GLY A 162 1.65 -3.02 -1.18
N PHE A 163 1.44 -3.02 -2.48
CA PHE A 163 0.18 -2.57 -3.07
C PHE A 163 -0.11 -3.25 -4.41
N THR A 164 -1.38 -3.16 -4.79
CA THR A 164 -1.87 -3.44 -6.15
C THR A 164 -2.51 -2.19 -6.72
N VAL A 165 -2.56 -2.07 -8.05
CA VAL A 165 -3.31 -1.00 -8.71
C VAL A 165 -4.54 -1.63 -9.38
N GLN A 166 -5.68 -0.97 -9.23
CA GLN A 166 -6.95 -1.40 -9.81
C GLN A 166 -7.71 -0.22 -10.39
N HIS A 167 -8.69 -0.51 -11.24
CA HIS A 167 -9.60 0.52 -11.73
C HIS A 167 -10.52 0.99 -10.60
N ASP A 168 -10.68 2.33 -10.48
CA ASP A 168 -11.65 2.96 -9.58
C ASP A 168 -12.19 4.25 -10.22
N ALA A 169 -13.47 4.25 -10.54
CA ALA A 169 -14.12 5.37 -11.21
C ALA A 169 -14.21 6.65 -10.34
N ALA A 170 -14.06 6.53 -9.00
CA ALA A 170 -14.01 7.69 -8.11
C ALA A 170 -12.70 8.46 -8.22
N CYS A 171 -11.63 7.82 -8.71
CA CYS A 171 -10.35 8.46 -8.94
C CYS A 171 -10.32 9.18 -10.29
N THR A 172 -9.86 10.44 -10.32
CA THR A 172 -9.75 11.22 -11.57
C THR A 172 -8.89 10.53 -12.62
N SER A 173 -7.86 9.80 -12.22
CA SER A 173 -7.03 8.99 -13.13
C SER A 173 -7.69 7.66 -13.53
N GLY A 174 -8.81 7.29 -12.93
CA GLY A 174 -9.43 5.98 -13.04
C GLY A 174 -8.67 4.87 -12.32
N LEU A 175 -7.65 5.18 -11.51
CA LEU A 175 -6.77 4.22 -10.86
C LEU A 175 -6.70 4.43 -9.35
N ALA A 176 -6.93 3.36 -8.59
CA ALA A 176 -6.70 3.31 -7.17
C ALA A 176 -5.51 2.41 -6.82
N VAL A 177 -4.77 2.81 -5.80
CA VAL A 177 -3.70 2.06 -5.15
C VAL A 177 -4.29 1.38 -3.93
N ARG A 178 -4.46 0.06 -3.99
CA ARG A 178 -4.93 -0.76 -2.88
C ARG A 178 -3.74 -1.21 -2.04
N VAL A 179 -3.73 -0.81 -0.79
CA VAL A 179 -2.69 -1.15 0.17
C VAL A 179 -2.85 -2.59 0.65
N SER A 180 -1.75 -3.35 0.65
CA SER A 180 -1.71 -4.71 1.21
C SER A 180 -1.39 -4.62 2.71
N THR A 181 -2.25 -5.17 3.53
CA THR A 181 -2.12 -5.25 5.00
C THR A 181 -1.59 -6.62 5.43
#